data_da393031669058ae6d07abed8a64ebfd
#
_entry.id   da393031669058ae6d07abed8a64ebfd
#
_cell.length_a   1.000
_cell.length_b   1.000
_cell.length_c   1.000
_cell.angle_alpha   90.00
_cell.angle_beta   90.00
_cell.angle_gamma   90.00
#
_symmetry.space_group_name_H-M   'P 1'
#
loop_
_entity.id
_entity.type
_entity.pdbx_description
1 polymer ?
#
loop_
_entity_poly.entity_id
_entity_poly.type
_entity_poly.pdbx_seq_one_letter_code
_entity_poly.pdbx_strand_id
1 'polypeptide(L)'
;MTGRRAFLRAAFAGGAYAVGVAHGSAQTQGGRRMPRIIVCDVNETLLDVGALEPHFKEAFGDGRVLQEWFATVLLYSEVATLAGPYSEFASIAGAALDMTASARGVTLSAADQNRILQGMLTLPAHPDVRDGLQTMRDAGLRLVTLTNSAPAAVQQQLANAGLATFFERSFSVDAVRRFKPAAEAYRSVAESLGVPVDQLRLVAAHAWDVVGALRAGCAAAFVARPGKVLYPLGPKPDITGPDFRRVATLIVAAEAQQPPR
;
A
#
# COMPACT_ATOMS: atom_id res chain seq x y z
N MET A 1 66.28 39.97 -35.22
CA MET A 1 67.46 39.47 -34.49
C MET A 1 67.02 38.12 -33.94
N THR A 2 67.22 37.05 -34.65
CA THR A 2 68.34 36.08 -34.64
C THR A 2 68.46 35.31 -33.32
N GLY A 3 68.26 34.03 -33.40
CA GLY A 3 68.69 33.07 -32.35
C GLY A 3 68.16 31.67 -32.59
N ARG A 4 68.63 30.96 -33.60
CA ARG A 4 68.54 29.50 -33.82
C ARG A 4 69.42 28.75 -32.85
N ARG A 5 69.04 27.55 -32.43
CA ARG A 5 69.82 26.31 -32.22
C ARG A 5 68.85 25.17 -31.85
N ALA A 6 68.52 24.20 -32.57
CA ALA A 6 69.22 23.09 -33.23
C ALA A 6 69.64 21.98 -32.26
N PHE A 7 69.02 20.78 -32.49
CA PHE A 7 69.49 19.39 -32.35
C PHE A 7 69.68 18.79 -30.92
N LEU A 8 68.95 17.72 -30.57
CA LEU A 8 69.54 16.37 -30.63
C LEU A 8 68.45 15.27 -30.64
N ARG A 9 68.51 14.41 -31.63
CA ARG A 9 67.79 13.13 -31.68
C ARG A 9 68.56 12.13 -30.83
N ALA A 10 67.86 11.39 -29.96
CA ALA A 10 68.31 10.11 -29.45
C ALA A 10 67.22 9.07 -29.67
N ALA A 11 67.50 8.15 -30.55
CA ALA A 11 66.68 6.98 -30.76
C ALA A 11 67.04 5.92 -29.70
N PHE A 12 66.05 5.40 -28.99
CA PHE A 12 66.18 4.16 -28.25
C PHE A 12 65.13 3.19 -28.75
N ALA A 13 65.61 2.14 -29.33
CA ALA A 13 64.84 0.93 -29.65
C ALA A 13 64.74 0.11 -28.36
N GLY A 14 63.65 -0.56 -28.19
CA GLY A 14 63.65 -1.66 -27.24
C GLY A 14 62.29 -2.00 -26.61
N GLY A 15 61.72 -3.11 -27.00
CA GLY A 15 60.97 -3.99 -26.14
C GLY A 15 59.45 -3.76 -26.04
N ALA A 16 58.73 -4.32 -26.98
CA ALA A 16 57.30 -4.54 -26.79
C ALA A 16 57.08 -5.68 -25.78
N TYR A 17 56.76 -5.35 -24.53
CA TYR A 17 56.16 -6.30 -23.60
C TYR A 17 54.65 -6.22 -23.77
N ALA A 18 54.08 -7.24 -24.45
CA ALA A 18 52.65 -7.45 -24.49
C ALA A 18 52.20 -7.93 -23.11
N VAL A 19 51.70 -7.02 -22.27
CA VAL A 19 50.97 -7.38 -21.07
C VAL A 19 49.56 -7.79 -21.53
N GLY A 20 49.35 -9.10 -21.57
CA GLY A 20 48.03 -9.69 -21.80
C GLY A 20 47.11 -9.31 -20.62
N VAL A 21 46.28 -8.30 -20.82
CA VAL A 21 45.17 -8.01 -19.91
C VAL A 21 44.15 -9.11 -20.11
N ALA A 22 44.17 -10.11 -19.23
CA ALA A 22 43.08 -11.06 -19.12
C ALA A 22 41.82 -10.28 -18.73
N HIS A 23 40.95 -10.04 -19.69
CA HIS A 23 39.58 -9.58 -19.40
C HIS A 23 38.86 -10.76 -18.74
N GLY A 24 38.99 -10.86 -17.43
CA GLY A 24 38.11 -11.67 -16.63
C GLY A 24 36.72 -11.07 -16.76
N SER A 25 35.89 -11.66 -17.61
CA SER A 25 34.45 -11.44 -17.63
C SER A 25 33.94 -11.85 -16.25
N ALA A 26 33.85 -10.91 -15.34
CA ALA A 26 33.04 -11.09 -14.13
C ALA A 26 31.61 -11.35 -14.64
N GLN A 27 31.27 -12.62 -14.75
CA GLN A 27 29.86 -13.02 -14.83
C GLN A 27 29.23 -12.55 -13.52
N THR A 28 28.61 -11.36 -13.56
CA THR A 28 27.61 -11.00 -12.57
C THR A 28 26.57 -12.09 -12.62
N GLN A 29 26.64 -13.03 -11.66
CA GLN A 29 25.53 -13.92 -11.39
C GLN A 29 24.33 -13.00 -11.15
N GLY A 30 23.46 -12.87 -12.14
CA GLY A 30 22.22 -12.13 -12.06
C GLY A 30 21.40 -12.73 -10.92
N GLY A 31 21.52 -12.16 -9.72
CA GLY A 31 20.78 -12.60 -8.57
C GLY A 31 19.30 -12.51 -8.91
N ARG A 32 18.59 -13.63 -8.79
CA ARG A 32 17.13 -13.66 -8.93
C ARG A 32 16.56 -12.60 -8.01
N ARG A 33 15.87 -11.61 -8.58
CA ARG A 33 15.23 -10.57 -7.77
C ARG A 33 14.23 -11.24 -6.84
N MET A 34 14.32 -10.94 -5.53
CA MET A 34 13.34 -11.43 -4.58
C MET A 34 11.94 -10.90 -4.95
N PRO A 35 10.90 -11.73 -4.87
CA PRO A 35 9.53 -11.27 -5.09
C PRO A 35 9.21 -10.09 -4.17
N ARG A 36 8.37 -9.18 -4.65
CA ARG A 36 7.93 -8.04 -3.84
C ARG A 36 7.18 -8.51 -2.59
N ILE A 37 7.31 -7.74 -1.53
CA ILE A 37 6.50 -7.90 -0.33
C ILE A 37 5.12 -7.30 -0.63
N ILE A 38 4.08 -8.06 -0.37
CA ILE A 38 2.71 -7.67 -0.63
C ILE A 38 2.18 -6.90 0.58
N VAL A 39 1.79 -5.66 0.36
CA VAL A 39 1.23 -4.75 1.36
C VAL A 39 -0.26 -4.63 1.11
N CYS A 40 -1.09 -5.23 1.96
CA CYS A 40 -2.55 -5.16 1.80
C CYS A 40 -3.11 -3.97 2.57
N ASP A 41 -3.92 -3.14 1.90
CA ASP A 41 -4.90 -2.28 2.58
C ASP A 41 -5.94 -3.15 3.28
N VAL A 42 -6.59 -2.63 4.34
CA VAL A 42 -7.46 -3.42 5.21
C VAL A 42 -8.93 -3.12 4.98
N ASN A 43 -9.40 -1.93 5.34
CA ASN A 43 -10.82 -1.58 5.24
C ASN A 43 -11.26 -1.48 3.78
N GLU A 44 -12.41 -2.04 3.44
CA GLU A 44 -12.96 -2.19 2.08
C GLU A 44 -12.11 -3.04 1.11
N THR A 45 -10.84 -3.30 1.40
CA THR A 45 -10.00 -4.19 0.58
C THR A 45 -10.06 -5.63 1.05
N LEU A 46 -9.70 -5.87 2.31
CA LEU A 46 -9.80 -7.18 2.97
C LEU A 46 -11.11 -7.34 3.73
N LEU A 47 -11.56 -6.29 4.42
CA LEU A 47 -12.74 -6.29 5.29
C LEU A 47 -13.89 -5.55 4.64
N ASP A 48 -15.09 -6.14 4.73
CA ASP A 48 -16.30 -5.60 4.16
C ASP A 48 -16.93 -4.54 5.09
N VAL A 49 -16.66 -3.26 4.80
CA VAL A 49 -17.27 -2.12 5.51
C VAL A 49 -18.79 -2.06 5.26
N GLY A 50 -19.28 -2.62 4.14
CA GLY A 50 -20.71 -2.73 3.84
C GLY A 50 -21.50 -3.49 4.91
N ALA A 51 -20.86 -4.34 5.69
CA ALA A 51 -21.50 -5.03 6.83
C ALA A 51 -22.06 -4.07 7.91
N LEU A 52 -21.65 -2.81 7.90
CA LEU A 52 -22.21 -1.78 8.80
C LEU A 52 -23.56 -1.19 8.31
N GLU A 53 -23.96 -1.46 7.09
CA GLU A 53 -25.18 -0.88 6.50
C GLU A 53 -26.44 -1.04 7.40
N PRO A 54 -26.66 -2.19 8.07
CA PRO A 54 -27.80 -2.34 9.00
C PRO A 54 -27.77 -1.34 10.16
N HIS A 55 -26.59 -1.03 10.72
CA HIS A 55 -26.44 -0.07 11.81
C HIS A 55 -26.77 1.35 11.35
N PHE A 56 -26.36 1.71 10.12
CA PHE A 56 -26.71 3.00 9.52
C PHE A 56 -28.21 3.09 9.19
N LYS A 57 -28.82 2.00 8.69
CA LYS A 57 -30.26 1.94 8.45
C LYS A 57 -31.07 2.14 9.74
N GLU A 58 -30.63 1.55 10.85
CA GLU A 58 -31.27 1.73 12.15
C GLU A 58 -31.12 3.15 12.68
N ALA A 59 -29.91 3.72 12.60
CA ALA A 59 -29.59 5.03 13.16
C ALA A 59 -30.13 6.22 12.32
N PHE A 60 -30.13 6.07 10.97
CA PHE A 60 -30.45 7.15 10.03
C PHE A 60 -31.72 6.90 9.19
N GLY A 61 -32.31 5.71 9.27
CA GLY A 61 -33.41 5.30 8.39
C GLY A 61 -32.96 4.86 6.98
N ASP A 62 -31.70 5.06 6.60
CA ASP A 62 -31.14 4.72 5.30
C ASP A 62 -29.72 4.16 5.44
N GLY A 63 -29.50 2.89 5.08
CA GLY A 63 -28.18 2.24 5.15
C GLY A 63 -27.13 2.86 4.24
N ARG A 64 -27.54 3.51 3.13
CA ARG A 64 -26.63 4.17 2.17
C ARG A 64 -25.87 5.34 2.77
N VAL A 65 -26.31 5.87 3.92
CA VAL A 65 -25.58 6.89 4.68
C VAL A 65 -24.18 6.41 5.10
N LEU A 66 -23.97 5.10 5.22
CA LEU A 66 -22.65 4.50 5.41
C LEU A 66 -21.60 5.01 4.40
N GLN A 67 -21.97 5.09 3.13
CA GLN A 67 -21.03 5.50 2.07
C GLN A 67 -20.64 6.98 2.23
N GLU A 68 -21.60 7.85 2.56
CA GLU A 68 -21.36 9.27 2.81
C GLU A 68 -20.45 9.46 4.04
N TRP A 69 -20.77 8.77 5.14
CA TRP A 69 -19.95 8.79 6.33
C TRP A 69 -18.52 8.35 6.06
N PHE A 70 -18.36 7.19 5.43
CA PHE A 70 -17.01 6.64 5.21
C PHE A 70 -16.20 7.50 4.24
N ALA A 71 -16.82 8.09 3.22
CA ALA A 71 -16.17 9.07 2.35
C ALA A 71 -15.73 10.32 3.14
N THR A 72 -16.55 10.78 4.09
CA THR A 72 -16.21 11.90 4.97
C THR A 72 -15.04 11.56 5.90
N VAL A 73 -14.98 10.33 6.44
CA VAL A 73 -13.85 9.86 7.25
C VAL A 73 -12.54 9.91 6.41
N LEU A 74 -12.56 9.42 5.20
CA LEU A 74 -11.39 9.42 4.31
C LEU A 74 -10.98 10.86 3.96
N LEU A 75 -11.94 11.71 3.60
CA LEU A 75 -11.68 13.13 3.30
C LEU A 75 -10.99 13.84 4.47
N TYR A 76 -11.51 13.71 5.68
CA TYR A 76 -10.94 14.39 6.84
C TYR A 76 -9.64 13.76 7.34
N SER A 77 -9.37 12.51 7.03
CA SER A 77 -8.04 11.91 7.21
C SER A 77 -7.00 12.56 6.28
N GLU A 78 -7.37 12.82 5.01
CA GLU A 78 -6.53 13.55 4.08
C GLU A 78 -6.36 15.03 4.51
N VAL A 79 -7.43 15.68 4.96
CA VAL A 79 -7.37 17.05 5.51
C VAL A 79 -6.43 17.12 6.71
N ALA A 80 -6.51 16.19 7.66
CA ALA A 80 -5.61 16.13 8.80
C ALA A 80 -4.15 15.95 8.37
N THR A 81 -3.91 15.23 7.28
CA THR A 81 -2.57 15.07 6.70
C THR A 81 -2.06 16.36 6.04
N LEU A 82 -2.92 17.12 5.37
CA LEU A 82 -2.55 18.32 4.62
C LEU A 82 -2.48 19.58 5.50
N ALA A 83 -3.42 19.72 6.45
CA ALA A 83 -3.62 20.92 7.24
C ALA A 83 -3.29 20.73 8.74
N GLY A 84 -3.13 19.49 9.21
CA GLY A 84 -2.84 19.15 10.63
C GLY A 84 -3.78 19.76 11.67
N PRO A 85 -3.66 19.46 12.95
CA PRO A 85 -2.80 18.41 13.51
C PRO A 85 -3.32 16.98 13.21
N TYR A 86 -2.46 15.97 13.36
CA TYR A 86 -2.86 14.57 13.27
C TYR A 86 -3.83 14.22 14.41
N SER A 87 -4.89 13.51 14.05
CA SER A 87 -5.84 12.87 14.96
C SER A 87 -5.97 11.40 14.59
N GLU A 88 -6.21 10.53 15.54
CA GLU A 88 -6.42 9.11 15.28
C GLU A 88 -7.61 8.86 14.36
N PHE A 89 -7.53 7.85 13.51
CA PHE A 89 -8.58 7.50 12.55
C PHE A 89 -9.95 7.28 13.20
N ALA A 90 -9.99 6.65 14.38
CA ALA A 90 -11.24 6.44 15.12
C ALA A 90 -11.87 7.77 15.60
N SER A 91 -11.05 8.74 16.00
CA SER A 91 -11.53 10.07 16.38
C SER A 91 -12.11 10.82 15.17
N ILE A 92 -11.46 10.72 14.01
CA ILE A 92 -11.96 11.27 12.75
C ILE A 92 -13.28 10.58 12.35
N ALA A 93 -13.36 9.25 12.51
CA ALA A 93 -14.58 8.49 12.23
C ALA A 93 -15.76 8.94 13.11
N GLY A 94 -15.53 9.21 14.39
CA GLY A 94 -16.53 9.76 15.30
C GLY A 94 -16.97 11.17 14.88
N ALA A 95 -16.02 12.07 14.63
CA ALA A 95 -16.32 13.43 14.19
C ALA A 95 -17.08 13.46 12.84
N ALA A 96 -16.69 12.60 11.88
CA ALA A 96 -17.39 12.46 10.62
C ALA A 96 -18.83 11.93 10.81
N LEU A 97 -19.05 11.07 11.82
CA LEU A 97 -20.39 10.58 12.14
C LEU A 97 -21.29 11.72 12.67
N ASP A 98 -20.75 12.56 13.56
CA ASP A 98 -21.45 13.76 14.06
C ASP A 98 -21.76 14.75 12.94
N MET A 99 -20.81 14.96 12.02
CA MET A 99 -21.02 15.81 10.83
C MET A 99 -22.11 15.27 9.92
N THR A 100 -22.11 13.98 9.66
CA THR A 100 -23.11 13.31 8.80
C THR A 100 -24.50 13.41 9.45
N ALA A 101 -24.59 13.19 10.75
CA ALA A 101 -25.84 13.31 11.50
C ALA A 101 -26.37 14.76 11.47
N SER A 102 -25.49 15.72 11.73
CA SER A 102 -25.82 17.16 11.70
C SER A 102 -26.31 17.61 10.32
N ALA A 103 -25.61 17.21 9.25
CA ALA A 103 -25.98 17.55 7.87
C ALA A 103 -27.34 16.99 7.46
N ARG A 104 -27.75 15.87 8.08
CA ARG A 104 -29.04 15.21 7.82
C ARG A 104 -30.15 15.59 8.82
N GLY A 105 -29.85 16.45 9.79
CA GLY A 105 -30.81 16.83 10.85
C GLY A 105 -31.19 15.66 11.75
N VAL A 106 -30.33 14.66 11.90
CA VAL A 106 -30.54 13.48 12.75
C VAL A 106 -29.77 13.66 14.07
N THR A 107 -30.42 13.33 15.18
CA THR A 107 -29.75 13.24 16.48
C THR A 107 -29.42 11.78 16.77
N LEU A 108 -28.14 11.45 16.78
CA LEU A 108 -27.69 10.11 17.13
C LEU A 108 -27.63 9.92 18.63
N SER A 109 -28.12 8.77 19.10
CA SER A 109 -27.88 8.35 20.48
C SER A 109 -26.41 7.92 20.66
N ALA A 110 -25.88 8.04 21.88
CA ALA A 110 -24.56 7.52 22.22
C ALA A 110 -24.44 6.01 21.98
N ALA A 111 -25.55 5.28 22.09
CA ALA A 111 -25.61 3.84 21.80
C ALA A 111 -25.42 3.57 20.29
N ASP A 112 -26.06 4.36 19.41
CA ASP A 112 -25.93 4.22 17.97
C ASP A 112 -24.52 4.58 17.50
N GLN A 113 -23.97 5.68 18.00
CA GLN A 113 -22.59 6.08 17.72
C GLN A 113 -21.61 4.96 18.10
N ASN A 114 -21.72 4.46 19.33
CA ASN A 114 -20.85 3.39 19.81
C ASN A 114 -21.00 2.11 18.97
N ARG A 115 -22.22 1.72 18.62
CA ARG A 115 -22.51 0.53 17.81
C ARG A 115 -21.85 0.62 16.42
N ILE A 116 -21.95 1.77 15.75
CA ILE A 116 -21.33 2.02 14.46
C ILE A 116 -19.79 1.96 14.56
N LEU A 117 -19.22 2.69 15.53
CA LEU A 117 -17.76 2.77 15.69
C LEU A 117 -17.16 1.42 16.14
N GLN A 118 -17.80 0.71 17.06
CA GLN A 118 -17.37 -0.63 17.48
C GLN A 118 -17.55 -1.69 16.36
N GLY A 119 -18.55 -1.51 15.51
CA GLY A 119 -18.76 -2.33 14.34
C GLY A 119 -17.57 -2.37 13.39
N MET A 120 -16.78 -1.28 13.31
CA MET A 120 -15.53 -1.25 12.54
C MET A 120 -14.49 -2.29 13.01
N LEU A 121 -14.53 -2.68 14.27
CA LEU A 121 -13.60 -3.68 14.84
C LEU A 121 -13.99 -5.12 14.53
N THR A 122 -15.25 -5.36 14.13
CA THR A 122 -15.82 -6.69 13.91
C THR A 122 -16.24 -6.96 12.46
N LEU A 123 -15.73 -6.15 11.52
CA LEU A 123 -16.02 -6.33 10.10
C LEU A 123 -15.61 -7.74 9.62
N PRO A 124 -16.47 -8.42 8.85
CA PRO A 124 -16.10 -9.68 8.21
C PRO A 124 -15.11 -9.45 7.09
N ALA A 125 -14.30 -10.47 6.79
CA ALA A 125 -13.53 -10.48 5.56
C ALA A 125 -14.47 -10.65 4.35
N HIS A 126 -14.11 -10.03 3.20
CA HIS A 126 -14.76 -10.40 1.96
C HIS A 126 -14.51 -11.89 1.65
N PRO A 127 -15.48 -12.59 1.01
CA PRO A 127 -15.44 -14.05 0.87
C PRO A 127 -14.28 -14.57 -0.01
N ASP A 128 -13.70 -13.71 -0.85
CA ASP A 128 -12.60 -14.01 -1.77
C ASP A 128 -11.19 -13.78 -1.16
N VAL A 129 -11.12 -13.20 0.03
CA VAL A 129 -9.85 -12.74 0.62
C VAL A 129 -9.01 -13.90 1.13
N ARG A 130 -9.60 -14.81 1.90
CA ARG A 130 -8.86 -15.92 2.52
C ARG A 130 -8.16 -16.77 1.47
N ASP A 131 -8.86 -17.14 0.39
CA ASP A 131 -8.31 -17.94 -0.69
C ASP A 131 -7.19 -17.20 -1.43
N GLY A 132 -7.36 -15.89 -1.67
CA GLY A 132 -6.33 -15.08 -2.31
C GLY A 132 -5.07 -14.93 -1.45
N LEU A 133 -5.22 -14.71 -0.14
CA LEU A 133 -4.09 -14.67 0.80
C LEU A 133 -3.36 -16.02 0.86
N GLN A 134 -4.11 -17.12 0.88
CA GLN A 134 -3.53 -18.47 0.87
C GLN A 134 -2.74 -18.72 -0.41
N THR A 135 -3.30 -18.37 -1.58
CA THR A 135 -2.63 -18.48 -2.89
C THR A 135 -1.28 -17.74 -2.90
N MET A 136 -1.22 -16.53 -2.37
CA MET A 136 0.02 -15.75 -2.30
C MET A 136 1.03 -16.38 -1.32
N ARG A 137 0.58 -16.88 -0.16
CA ARG A 137 1.45 -17.56 0.80
C ARG A 137 2.03 -18.86 0.26
N ASP A 138 1.22 -19.68 -0.41
CA ASP A 138 1.66 -20.94 -1.01
C ASP A 138 2.71 -20.71 -2.12
N ALA A 139 2.66 -19.54 -2.76
CA ALA A 139 3.69 -19.08 -3.70
C ALA A 139 4.94 -18.50 -2.99
N GLY A 140 5.02 -18.53 -1.66
CA GLY A 140 6.15 -18.03 -0.87
C GLY A 140 6.25 -16.52 -0.77
N LEU A 141 5.16 -15.78 -1.07
CA LEU A 141 5.15 -14.32 -0.95
C LEU A 141 4.99 -13.89 0.52
N ARG A 142 5.72 -12.84 0.88
CA ARG A 142 5.61 -12.20 2.19
C ARG A 142 4.44 -11.24 2.19
N LEU A 143 3.56 -11.34 3.20
CA LEU A 143 2.35 -10.54 3.32
C LEU A 143 2.41 -9.67 4.56
N VAL A 144 2.11 -8.39 4.40
CA VAL A 144 1.95 -7.41 5.49
C VAL A 144 0.71 -6.55 5.22
N THR A 145 0.23 -5.82 6.22
CA THR A 145 -0.84 -4.84 6.02
C THR A 145 -0.34 -3.43 6.24
N LEU A 146 -0.97 -2.45 5.58
CA LEU A 146 -0.84 -1.02 5.87
C LEU A 146 -2.23 -0.38 5.91
N THR A 147 -2.59 0.18 7.06
CA THR A 147 -3.92 0.75 7.31
C THR A 147 -3.86 2.16 7.89
N ASN A 148 -4.94 2.91 7.68
CA ASN A 148 -5.18 4.18 8.37
C ASN A 148 -5.64 3.99 9.83
N SER A 149 -6.08 2.79 10.22
CA SER A 149 -6.50 2.47 11.58
C SER A 149 -5.31 2.35 12.54
N ALA A 150 -5.53 2.64 13.82
CA ALA A 150 -4.53 2.48 14.87
C ALA A 150 -4.04 1.02 15.01
N PRO A 151 -2.82 0.79 15.54
CA PRO A 151 -2.25 -0.56 15.65
C PRO A 151 -3.14 -1.55 16.40
N ALA A 152 -3.74 -1.14 17.52
CA ALA A 152 -4.65 -2.00 18.29
C ALA A 152 -5.91 -2.36 17.51
N ALA A 153 -6.46 -1.40 16.74
CA ALA A 153 -7.65 -1.62 15.93
C ALA A 153 -7.41 -2.63 14.82
N VAL A 154 -6.32 -2.51 14.06
CA VAL A 154 -6.02 -3.47 12.99
C VAL A 154 -5.73 -4.86 13.52
N GLN A 155 -5.07 -4.99 14.66
CA GLN A 155 -4.84 -6.29 15.30
C GLN A 155 -6.17 -6.97 15.66
N GLN A 156 -7.09 -6.23 16.26
CA GLN A 156 -8.41 -6.73 16.60
C GLN A 156 -9.24 -7.07 15.36
N GLN A 157 -9.26 -6.20 14.35
CA GLN A 157 -9.95 -6.43 13.07
C GLN A 157 -9.49 -7.73 12.39
N LEU A 158 -8.17 -7.90 12.24
CA LEU A 158 -7.61 -9.09 11.59
C LEU A 158 -7.84 -10.37 12.42
N ALA A 159 -7.81 -10.28 13.75
CA ALA A 159 -8.12 -11.41 14.63
C ALA A 159 -9.59 -11.82 14.50
N ASN A 160 -10.51 -10.85 14.58
CA ASN A 160 -11.95 -11.10 14.47
C ASN A 160 -12.33 -11.65 13.09
N ALA A 161 -11.69 -11.18 12.00
CA ALA A 161 -11.90 -11.69 10.65
C ALA A 161 -11.19 -13.05 10.39
N GLY A 162 -10.39 -13.56 11.34
CA GLY A 162 -9.61 -14.78 11.19
C GLY A 162 -8.48 -14.67 10.16
N LEU A 163 -7.95 -13.45 9.93
CA LEU A 163 -6.91 -13.17 8.95
C LEU A 163 -5.53 -12.94 9.55
N ALA A 164 -5.40 -12.79 10.87
CA ALA A 164 -4.15 -12.39 11.53
C ALA A 164 -2.96 -13.29 11.17
N THR A 165 -3.18 -14.60 11.03
CA THR A 165 -2.11 -15.59 10.76
C THR A 165 -1.55 -15.54 9.33
N PHE A 166 -2.18 -14.78 8.42
CA PHE A 166 -1.68 -14.60 7.06
C PHE A 166 -0.54 -13.58 6.97
N PHE A 167 -0.46 -12.66 7.90
CA PHE A 167 0.44 -11.51 7.83
C PHE A 167 1.62 -11.65 8.81
N GLU A 168 2.83 -11.32 8.32
CA GLU A 168 4.03 -11.25 9.15
C GLU A 168 3.97 -10.06 10.12
N ARG A 169 3.44 -8.93 9.64
CA ARG A 169 3.31 -7.68 10.38
C ARG A 169 2.13 -6.88 9.89
N SER A 170 1.56 -6.08 10.80
CA SER A 170 0.56 -5.07 10.49
C SER A 170 1.13 -3.68 10.75
N PHE A 171 1.09 -2.81 9.74
CA PHE A 171 1.56 -1.44 9.81
C PHE A 171 0.38 -0.47 9.88
N SER A 172 0.55 0.56 10.69
CA SER A 172 -0.38 1.67 10.84
C SER A 172 0.30 2.98 10.46
N VAL A 173 -0.45 3.88 9.88
CA VAL A 173 -0.01 5.26 9.58
C VAL A 173 0.28 6.07 10.86
N ASP A 174 -0.13 5.61 12.03
CA ASP A 174 0.17 6.24 13.32
C ASP A 174 1.69 6.38 13.54
N ALA A 175 2.48 5.45 12.98
CA ALA A 175 3.93 5.49 13.08
C ALA A 175 4.54 6.76 12.46
N VAL A 176 3.90 7.32 11.43
CA VAL A 176 4.35 8.52 10.72
C VAL A 176 3.41 9.71 10.90
N ARG A 177 2.25 9.51 11.55
CA ARG A 177 1.22 10.53 11.76
C ARG A 177 0.80 11.24 10.46
N ARG A 178 0.75 10.47 9.37
CA ARG A 178 0.35 10.92 8.02
C ARG A 178 -0.48 9.82 7.39
N PHE A 179 -1.74 10.10 7.10
CA PHE A 179 -2.64 9.13 6.47
C PHE A 179 -2.22 8.83 5.03
N LYS A 180 -2.54 7.64 4.55
CA LYS A 180 -2.54 7.36 3.12
C LYS A 180 -3.48 8.37 2.44
N PRO A 181 -3.15 8.91 1.27
CA PRO A 181 -2.11 8.49 0.33
C PRO A 181 -0.74 9.18 0.48
N ALA A 182 -0.39 9.75 1.63
CA ALA A 182 0.92 10.38 1.84
C ALA A 182 2.06 9.37 1.64
N ALA A 183 3.10 9.77 0.92
CA ALA A 183 4.21 8.89 0.55
C ALA A 183 4.95 8.31 1.76
N GLU A 184 4.98 9.05 2.87
CA GLU A 184 5.59 8.66 4.13
C GLU A 184 4.99 7.36 4.69
N ALA A 185 3.68 7.16 4.52
CA ALA A 185 2.99 5.95 4.98
C ALA A 185 3.55 4.68 4.30
N TYR A 186 3.79 4.71 3.00
CA TYR A 186 4.32 3.57 2.25
C TYR A 186 5.82 3.39 2.48
N ARG A 187 6.57 4.48 2.52
CA ARG A 187 8.02 4.44 2.76
C ARG A 187 8.37 3.92 4.14
N SER A 188 7.57 4.25 5.17
CA SER A 188 7.78 3.73 6.53
C SER A 188 7.67 2.20 6.60
N VAL A 189 6.85 1.58 5.75
CA VAL A 189 6.78 0.11 5.63
C VAL A 189 8.11 -0.43 5.08
N ALA A 190 8.62 0.17 4.00
CA ALA A 190 9.89 -0.23 3.38
C ALA A 190 11.06 -0.08 4.36
N GLU A 191 11.16 1.06 5.04
CA GLU A 191 12.16 1.33 6.09
C GLU A 191 12.10 0.32 7.22
N SER A 192 10.89 0.05 7.73
CA SER A 192 10.68 -0.92 8.83
C SER A 192 11.01 -2.37 8.45
N LEU A 193 10.94 -2.70 7.16
CA LEU A 193 11.29 -4.02 6.62
C LEU A 193 12.73 -4.10 6.12
N GLY A 194 13.46 -2.97 6.09
CA GLY A 194 14.84 -2.90 5.61
C GLY A 194 14.97 -3.15 4.11
N VAL A 195 13.98 -2.73 3.31
CA VAL A 195 13.95 -2.96 1.85
C VAL A 195 13.73 -1.64 1.09
N PRO A 196 14.17 -1.54 -0.17
CA PRO A 196 13.79 -0.43 -1.03
C PRO A 196 12.27 -0.39 -1.26
N VAL A 197 11.71 0.80 -1.44
CA VAL A 197 10.25 0.99 -1.60
C VAL A 197 9.69 0.28 -2.85
N ASP A 198 10.50 0.13 -3.90
CA ASP A 198 10.14 -0.60 -5.13
C ASP A 198 10.04 -2.13 -4.93
N GLN A 199 10.47 -2.63 -3.77
CA GLN A 199 10.22 -4.02 -3.34
C GLN A 199 8.84 -4.22 -2.70
N LEU A 200 8.04 -3.17 -2.57
CA LEU A 200 6.68 -3.25 -2.08
C LEU A 200 5.68 -3.27 -3.24
N ARG A 201 4.62 -4.07 -3.09
CA ARG A 201 3.43 -4.02 -3.94
C ARG A 201 2.20 -3.80 -3.07
N LEU A 202 1.55 -2.65 -3.23
CA LEU A 202 0.26 -2.41 -2.58
C LEU A 202 -0.84 -3.23 -3.27
N VAL A 203 -1.76 -3.76 -2.49
CA VAL A 203 -3.04 -4.32 -2.95
C VAL A 203 -4.16 -3.54 -2.28
N ALA A 204 -4.97 -2.83 -3.06
CA ALA A 204 -6.04 -1.98 -2.53
C ALA A 204 -7.27 -1.93 -3.45
N ALA A 205 -8.45 -1.72 -2.85
CA ALA A 205 -9.69 -1.45 -3.55
C ALA A 205 -9.95 0.06 -3.74
N HIS A 206 -9.04 0.91 -3.26
CA HIS A 206 -9.15 2.36 -3.36
C HIS A 206 -8.22 2.94 -4.42
N ALA A 207 -8.77 3.69 -5.38
CA ALA A 207 -7.98 4.34 -6.42
C ALA A 207 -6.97 5.35 -5.85
N TRP A 208 -7.35 6.10 -4.81
CA TRP A 208 -6.46 7.07 -4.15
C TRP A 208 -5.27 6.39 -3.47
N ASP A 209 -5.47 5.22 -2.85
CA ASP A 209 -4.41 4.43 -2.21
C ASP A 209 -3.43 3.88 -3.25
N VAL A 210 -3.94 3.34 -4.36
CA VAL A 210 -3.14 2.92 -5.52
C VAL A 210 -2.29 4.08 -6.06
N VAL A 211 -2.89 5.27 -6.22
CA VAL A 211 -2.16 6.48 -6.68
C VAL A 211 -1.05 6.85 -5.69
N GLY A 212 -1.34 6.85 -4.39
CA GLY A 212 -0.37 7.14 -3.35
C GLY A 212 0.82 6.18 -3.36
N ALA A 213 0.56 4.88 -3.41
CA ALA A 213 1.58 3.85 -3.45
C ALA A 213 2.49 3.96 -4.70
N LEU A 214 1.90 4.14 -5.88
CA LEU A 214 2.65 4.32 -7.12
C LEU A 214 3.52 5.60 -7.09
N ARG A 215 3.01 6.70 -6.54
CA ARG A 215 3.76 7.95 -6.35
C ARG A 215 4.87 7.84 -5.29
N ALA A 216 4.68 6.98 -4.30
CA ALA A 216 5.72 6.68 -3.30
C ALA A 216 6.86 5.82 -3.87
N GLY A 217 6.64 5.13 -5.01
CA GLY A 217 7.60 4.24 -5.68
C GLY A 217 7.29 2.75 -5.54
N CYS A 218 6.18 2.37 -4.92
CA CYS A 218 5.70 0.99 -4.87
C CYS A 218 5.16 0.53 -6.24
N ALA A 219 5.12 -0.78 -6.49
CA ALA A 219 4.16 -1.36 -7.42
C ALA A 219 2.76 -1.38 -6.79
N ALA A 220 1.71 -1.52 -7.59
CA ALA A 220 0.35 -1.61 -7.05
C ALA A 220 -0.53 -2.57 -7.84
N ALA A 221 -1.49 -3.17 -7.14
CA ALA A 221 -2.56 -3.98 -7.69
C ALA A 221 -3.92 -3.44 -7.21
N PHE A 222 -4.87 -3.30 -8.12
CA PHE A 222 -6.20 -2.79 -7.83
C PHE A 222 -7.22 -3.92 -7.80
N VAL A 223 -7.98 -3.99 -6.70
CA VAL A 223 -9.13 -4.87 -6.55
C VAL A 223 -10.39 -4.08 -6.90
N ALA A 224 -10.96 -4.32 -8.07
CA ALA A 224 -12.15 -3.63 -8.57
C ALA A 224 -13.43 -4.18 -7.88
N ARG A 225 -13.54 -3.96 -6.58
CA ARG A 225 -14.75 -4.30 -5.83
C ARG A 225 -15.95 -3.55 -6.39
N PRO A 226 -17.18 -4.02 -6.19
CA PRO A 226 -18.38 -3.33 -6.67
C PRO A 226 -18.36 -1.84 -6.30
N GLY A 227 -18.57 -0.97 -7.29
CA GLY A 227 -18.54 0.49 -7.12
C GLY A 227 -17.15 1.12 -7.03
N LYS A 228 -16.05 0.35 -6.99
CA LYS A 228 -14.68 0.88 -6.98
C LYS A 228 -14.11 0.95 -8.39
N VAL A 229 -13.65 2.13 -8.79
CA VAL A 229 -13.08 2.40 -10.11
C VAL A 229 -11.76 3.15 -9.98
N LEU A 230 -10.85 2.95 -10.94
CA LEU A 230 -9.57 3.65 -10.97
C LEU A 230 -9.75 5.12 -11.30
N TYR A 231 -8.92 5.98 -10.70
CA TYR A 231 -8.86 7.40 -11.00
C TYR A 231 -8.30 7.62 -12.43
N PRO A 232 -9.06 8.23 -13.36
CA PRO A 232 -8.68 8.33 -14.76
C PRO A 232 -7.38 9.12 -14.99
N LEU A 233 -7.12 10.16 -14.20
CA LEU A 233 -5.94 11.03 -14.31
C LEU A 233 -4.74 10.56 -13.49
N GLY A 234 -4.89 9.49 -12.69
CA GLY A 234 -3.80 8.93 -11.88
C GLY A 234 -2.93 7.94 -12.65
N PRO A 235 -1.73 7.61 -12.13
CA PRO A 235 -0.95 6.49 -12.61
C PRO A 235 -1.75 5.20 -12.49
N LYS A 236 -1.49 4.24 -13.40
CA LYS A 236 -2.23 2.97 -13.45
C LYS A 236 -1.41 1.87 -12.79
N PRO A 237 -2.05 0.99 -11.99
CA PRO A 237 -1.39 -0.21 -11.52
C PRO A 237 -1.14 -1.18 -12.67
N ASP A 238 -0.13 -2.01 -12.55
CA ASP A 238 0.18 -3.06 -13.52
C ASP A 238 -0.77 -4.28 -13.41
N ILE A 239 -1.46 -4.41 -12.29
CA ILE A 239 -2.43 -5.48 -12.03
C ILE A 239 -3.78 -4.88 -11.65
N THR A 240 -4.84 -5.40 -12.27
CA THR A 240 -6.24 -5.11 -11.92
C THR A 240 -7.06 -6.40 -12.05
N GLY A 241 -7.92 -6.67 -11.09
CA GLY A 241 -8.84 -7.80 -11.12
C GLY A 241 -10.17 -7.47 -10.46
N PRO A 242 -11.24 -8.21 -10.82
CA PRO A 242 -12.59 -7.95 -10.30
C PRO A 242 -12.76 -8.31 -8.82
N ASP A 243 -11.87 -9.15 -8.29
CA ASP A 243 -11.89 -9.64 -6.93
C ASP A 243 -10.47 -9.91 -6.42
N PHE A 244 -10.33 -10.11 -5.12
CA PHE A 244 -9.03 -10.33 -4.47
C PHE A 244 -8.38 -11.65 -4.90
N ARG A 245 -9.14 -12.72 -5.12
CA ARG A 245 -8.63 -14.01 -5.58
C ARG A 245 -7.98 -13.89 -6.96
N ARG A 246 -8.64 -13.18 -7.90
CA ARG A 246 -8.08 -12.94 -9.23
C ARG A 246 -6.81 -12.09 -9.17
N VAL A 247 -6.83 -11.03 -8.35
CA VAL A 247 -5.66 -10.17 -8.13
C VAL A 247 -4.49 -10.99 -7.56
N ALA A 248 -4.73 -11.85 -6.57
CA ALA A 248 -3.70 -12.73 -5.99
C ALA A 248 -3.06 -13.64 -7.04
N THR A 249 -3.86 -14.28 -7.90
CA THR A 249 -3.35 -15.11 -9.00
C THR A 249 -2.46 -14.32 -9.96
N LEU A 250 -2.87 -13.11 -10.32
CA LEU A 250 -2.09 -12.24 -11.21
C LEU A 250 -0.78 -11.78 -10.56
N ILE A 251 -0.81 -11.48 -9.25
CA ILE A 251 0.40 -11.12 -8.49
C ILE A 251 1.39 -12.28 -8.50
N VAL A 252 0.96 -13.50 -8.18
CA VAL A 252 1.83 -14.69 -8.19
C VAL A 252 2.49 -14.87 -9.55
N ALA A 253 1.73 -14.74 -10.63
CA ALA A 253 2.26 -14.83 -11.98
C ALA A 253 3.29 -13.73 -12.30
N ALA A 254 3.00 -12.48 -11.91
CA ALA A 254 3.88 -11.34 -12.16
C ALA A 254 5.17 -11.40 -11.34
N GLU A 255 5.11 -11.80 -10.07
CA GLU A 255 6.29 -11.89 -9.21
C GLU A 255 7.18 -13.11 -9.57
N ALA A 256 6.61 -14.20 -10.13
CA ALA A 256 7.37 -15.34 -10.62
C ALA A 256 8.15 -15.03 -11.92
N GLN A 257 7.71 -14.05 -12.72
CA GLN A 257 8.28 -13.71 -14.03
C GLN A 257 9.28 -12.55 -14.00
N GLN A 258 9.62 -12.00 -12.82
CA GLN A 258 10.54 -10.86 -12.76
C GLN A 258 11.95 -11.26 -13.20
N PRO A 259 12.51 -10.64 -14.29
CA PRO A 259 13.86 -10.92 -14.72
C PRO A 259 14.87 -10.46 -13.66
N PRO A 260 16.03 -11.12 -13.57
CA PRO A 260 17.16 -10.62 -12.79
C PRO A 260 17.58 -9.24 -13.33
N ARG A 261 17.91 -8.30 -12.45
CA ARG A 261 18.58 -7.05 -12.82
C ARG A 261 20.05 -7.27 -13.05
#